data_5244c9111008a91f6b87407cb1a2d48e
#
_entry.id   5244c9111008a91f6b87407cb1a2d48e
#
_cell.length_a   1.000
_cell.length_b   1.000
_cell.length_c   1.000
_cell.angle_alpha   90.00
_cell.angle_beta   90.00
_cell.angle_gamma   90.00
#
_symmetry.space_group_name_H-M   'P 1'
#
loop_
_entity.id
_entity.type
_entity.pdbx_description
1 polymer ?
#
loop_
_entity_poly.entity_id
_entity_poly.type
_entity_poly.pdbx_seq_one_letter_code
_entity_poly.pdbx_strand_id
1 'polypeptide(L)'
;MSVQSKEVTNDKGQQYHICCSKEDIGRYVLLPGDPFRTDIIARHLENAKLVAHNREHKTWTGTLNGEKVTVCSTGMGCPSTAIALEELIHCGADTFIRVGTCGRVCPESYNEDLEGVIITGAVRDEGTTVHYVPIEYPAIADRHVIDALAKACNDKGYNFAEGIAQSKDSFYGQHDPDSMPNSGRLHQRWEAWEKSRVMASEMETAALFIVSSIRGARAGAIMAYGSMNDHTIELACDAIKVLIERDKE
;
A
#
# COMPACT_ATOMS: atom_id res chain seq x y z
N MET A 1 0.53 24.65 -6.00
CA MET A 1 -0.65 24.51 -5.09
C MET A 1 -1.01 23.04 -5.08
N SER A 2 -0.98 22.39 -3.93
CA SER A 2 -1.48 21.01 -3.79
C SER A 2 -2.99 21.04 -4.01
N VAL A 3 -3.48 20.21 -4.91
CA VAL A 3 -4.93 20.00 -5.10
C VAL A 3 -5.39 19.11 -3.95
N GLN A 4 -6.25 19.63 -3.06
CA GLN A 4 -6.84 18.85 -1.98
C GLN A 4 -8.27 18.45 -2.36
N SER A 5 -8.68 17.23 -1.99
CA SER A 5 -10.07 16.81 -2.09
C SER A 5 -10.93 17.52 -1.03
N LYS A 6 -12.24 17.51 -1.26
CA LYS A 6 -13.20 18.03 -0.27
C LYS A 6 -13.20 17.10 0.96
N GLU A 7 -13.01 17.67 2.13
CA GLU A 7 -13.18 16.94 3.39
C GLU A 7 -14.64 16.58 3.64
N VAL A 8 -14.89 15.31 3.96
CA VAL A 8 -16.21 14.79 4.32
C VAL A 8 -16.13 14.21 5.73
N THR A 9 -16.91 14.75 6.66
CA THR A 9 -16.90 14.33 8.07
C THR A 9 -18.24 13.77 8.50
N ASN A 10 -18.23 12.95 9.56
CA ASN A 10 -19.40 12.50 10.26
C ASN A 10 -19.90 13.56 11.28
N ASP A 11 -21.01 13.29 11.98
CA ASP A 11 -21.62 14.22 12.97
C ASP A 11 -20.69 14.52 14.17
N LYS A 12 -19.62 13.75 14.37
CA LYS A 12 -18.61 13.96 15.42
C LYS A 12 -17.40 14.77 14.92
N GLY A 13 -17.40 15.21 13.66
CA GLY A 13 -16.27 15.90 13.05
C GLY A 13 -15.09 15.01 12.69
N GLN A 14 -15.26 13.67 12.72
CA GLN A 14 -14.26 12.72 12.28
C GLN A 14 -14.41 12.44 10.78
N GLN A 15 -13.35 11.97 10.13
CA GLN A 15 -13.41 11.50 8.74
C GLN A 15 -14.51 10.45 8.59
N TYR A 16 -15.25 10.50 7.48
CA TYR A 16 -16.50 9.76 7.35
C TYR A 16 -16.34 8.23 7.34
N HIS A 17 -15.30 7.72 6.65
CA HIS A 17 -15.11 6.27 6.51
C HIS A 17 -14.18 5.71 7.59
N ILE A 18 -13.00 6.32 7.80
CA ILE A 18 -12.05 5.80 8.79
C ILE A 18 -12.44 6.12 10.25
N CYS A 19 -13.38 7.03 10.46
CA CYS A 19 -13.86 7.46 11.78
C CYS A 19 -12.73 7.93 12.72
N CYS A 20 -11.73 8.61 12.18
CA CYS A 20 -10.59 9.20 12.91
C CYS A 20 -10.56 10.71 12.74
N SER A 21 -9.88 11.39 13.67
CA SER A 21 -9.57 12.81 13.65
C SER A 21 -8.06 13.05 13.50
N LYS A 22 -7.63 14.31 13.36
CA LYS A 22 -6.20 14.68 13.22
C LYS A 22 -5.37 14.27 14.43
N GLU A 23 -5.95 14.30 15.61
CA GLU A 23 -5.29 13.91 16.86
C GLU A 23 -5.00 12.40 16.93
N ASP A 24 -5.74 11.61 16.17
CA ASP A 24 -5.67 10.16 16.16
C ASP A 24 -4.57 9.62 15.25
N ILE A 25 -4.23 10.34 14.17
CA ILE A 25 -3.39 9.85 13.08
C ILE A 25 -1.98 10.42 13.18
N GLY A 26 -1.00 9.55 12.94
CA GLY A 26 0.40 9.94 12.80
C GLY A 26 0.74 10.31 11.36
N ARG A 27 1.87 11.01 11.18
CA ARG A 27 2.41 11.38 9.87
C ARG A 27 2.75 10.17 9.01
N TYR A 28 3.23 9.08 9.64
CA TYR A 28 3.62 7.83 8.99
C TYR A 28 2.53 6.79 9.16
N VAL A 29 2.14 6.14 8.05
CA VAL A 29 1.05 5.17 8.05
C VAL A 29 1.44 3.86 7.37
N LEU A 30 1.23 2.73 8.06
CA LEU A 30 1.32 1.38 7.53
C LEU A 30 -0.06 0.92 7.06
N LEU A 31 -0.16 0.42 5.84
CA LEU A 31 -1.42 0.13 5.16
C LEU A 31 -1.54 -1.35 4.76
N PRO A 32 -2.01 -2.24 5.64
CA PRO A 32 -2.47 -3.56 5.22
C PRO A 32 -3.85 -3.48 4.53
N GLY A 33 -4.17 -4.45 3.67
CA GLY A 33 -5.52 -4.58 3.10
C GLY A 33 -6.53 -5.10 4.11
N ASP A 34 -6.16 -6.14 4.86
CA ASP A 34 -6.99 -6.87 5.80
C ASP A 34 -7.04 -6.20 7.19
N PRO A 35 -8.23 -5.91 7.75
CA PRO A 35 -8.38 -5.36 9.10
C PRO A 35 -7.73 -6.22 10.20
N PHE A 36 -7.71 -7.54 10.07
CA PHE A 36 -7.08 -8.43 11.07
C PHE A 36 -5.56 -8.29 11.10
N ARG A 37 -4.94 -7.94 9.98
CA ARG A 37 -3.49 -7.69 9.93
C ARG A 37 -3.08 -6.43 10.67
N THR A 38 -3.98 -5.48 10.87
CA THR A 38 -3.68 -4.29 11.66
C THR A 38 -3.30 -4.63 13.09
N ASP A 39 -3.93 -5.65 13.69
CA ASP A 39 -3.62 -6.10 15.05
C ASP A 39 -2.20 -6.70 15.14
N ILE A 40 -1.78 -7.40 14.10
CA ILE A 40 -0.44 -8.02 14.03
C ILE A 40 0.61 -6.91 13.89
N ILE A 41 0.42 -5.99 12.95
CA ILE A 41 1.34 -4.88 12.72
C ILE A 41 1.42 -3.96 13.95
N ALA A 42 0.30 -3.69 14.61
CA ALA A 42 0.26 -2.84 15.80
C ALA A 42 1.11 -3.37 16.98
N ARG A 43 1.38 -4.68 17.04
CA ARG A 43 2.29 -5.26 18.05
C ARG A 43 3.74 -4.83 17.91
N HIS A 44 4.13 -4.32 16.73
CA HIS A 44 5.46 -3.76 16.46
C HIS A 44 5.58 -2.28 16.85
N LEU A 45 4.46 -1.63 17.24
CA LEU A 45 4.44 -0.26 17.71
C LEU A 45 4.48 -0.22 19.24
N GLU A 46 5.19 0.76 19.79
CA GLU A 46 5.15 1.06 21.21
C GLU A 46 3.84 1.78 21.56
N ASN A 47 3.26 1.45 22.71
CA ASN A 47 2.04 2.07 23.25
C ASN A 47 0.85 2.06 22.26
N ALA A 48 0.75 1.04 21.43
CA ALA A 48 -0.30 0.92 20.44
C ALA A 48 -1.70 0.85 21.08
N LYS A 49 -2.63 1.65 20.54
CA LYS A 49 -4.03 1.64 20.94
C LYS A 49 -4.94 1.56 19.71
N LEU A 50 -6.02 0.81 19.81
CA LEU A 50 -7.09 0.81 18.82
C LEU A 50 -7.81 2.16 18.87
N VAL A 51 -7.87 2.84 17.73
CA VAL A 51 -8.50 4.15 17.57
C VAL A 51 -9.92 4.02 17.05
N ALA A 52 -10.08 3.30 15.95
CA ALA A 52 -11.37 3.11 15.30
C ALA A 52 -11.43 1.78 14.55
N HIS A 53 -12.65 1.28 14.37
CA HIS A 53 -12.94 0.19 13.45
C HIS A 53 -14.30 0.47 12.81
N ASN A 54 -14.30 0.86 11.56
CA ASN A 54 -15.51 1.12 10.81
C ASN A 54 -15.39 0.50 9.41
N ARG A 55 -16.33 -0.34 9.03
CA ARG A 55 -16.30 -1.10 7.79
C ARG A 55 -14.99 -1.90 7.66
N GLU A 56 -14.33 -1.82 6.52
CA GLU A 56 -13.01 -2.41 6.25
C GLU A 56 -11.82 -1.63 6.84
N HIS A 57 -12.07 -0.44 7.40
CA HIS A 57 -11.03 0.42 7.97
C HIS A 57 -10.89 0.20 9.47
N LYS A 58 -9.80 -0.42 9.87
CA LYS A 58 -9.43 -0.60 11.28
C LYS A 58 -8.12 0.12 11.54
N THR A 59 -8.11 1.02 12.53
CA THR A 59 -7.03 1.94 12.78
C THR A 59 -6.44 1.77 14.17
N TRP A 60 -5.13 1.53 14.23
CA TRP A 60 -4.32 1.56 15.43
C TRP A 60 -3.32 2.72 15.34
N THR A 61 -2.99 3.30 16.46
CA THR A 61 -1.93 4.30 16.55
C THR A 61 -1.04 4.03 17.75
N GLY A 62 0.27 4.12 17.55
CA GLY A 62 1.32 3.95 18.54
C GLY A 62 2.53 4.79 18.19
N THR A 63 3.73 4.39 18.62
CA THR A 63 4.97 5.10 18.31
C THR A 63 6.07 4.17 17.79
N LEU A 64 6.96 4.72 16.93
CA LEU A 64 8.26 4.15 16.58
C LEU A 64 9.31 5.27 16.66
N ASN A 65 10.44 5.03 17.30
CA ASN A 65 11.49 6.02 17.51
C ASN A 65 10.97 7.36 18.07
N GLY A 66 9.91 7.29 18.92
CA GLY A 66 9.29 8.46 19.54
C GLY A 66 8.29 9.22 18.65
N GLU A 67 8.15 8.88 17.39
CA GLU A 67 7.19 9.50 16.45
C GLU A 67 5.88 8.71 16.40
N LYS A 68 4.76 9.43 16.25
CA LYS A 68 3.45 8.82 16.11
C LYS A 68 3.34 8.10 14.76
N VAL A 69 3.02 6.81 14.81
CA VAL A 69 2.81 5.94 13.65
C VAL A 69 1.43 5.31 13.70
N THR A 70 0.75 5.29 12.58
CA THR A 70 -0.59 4.72 12.44
C THR A 70 -0.55 3.46 11.58
N VAL A 71 -1.39 2.49 11.92
CA VAL A 71 -1.71 1.34 11.07
C VAL A 71 -3.18 1.43 10.72
N CYS A 72 -3.52 1.48 9.44
CA CYS A 72 -4.91 1.54 8.99
C CYS A 72 -5.15 0.57 7.84
N SER A 73 -6.16 -0.30 7.94
CA SER A 73 -6.51 -1.18 6.83
C SER A 73 -7.22 -0.42 5.71
N THR A 74 -6.85 -0.75 4.48
CA THR A 74 -7.44 -0.15 3.27
C THR A 74 -8.70 -0.85 2.78
N GLY A 75 -8.94 -2.10 3.23
CA GLY A 75 -9.82 -3.00 2.52
C GLY A 75 -9.18 -3.52 1.23
N MET A 76 -9.96 -4.14 0.37
CA MET A 76 -9.54 -4.66 -0.92
C MET A 76 -9.89 -3.70 -2.06
N GLY A 77 -8.92 -3.49 -2.95
CA GLY A 77 -9.11 -2.77 -4.20
C GLY A 77 -8.86 -1.26 -4.14
N CYS A 78 -8.61 -0.71 -5.30
CA CYS A 78 -8.26 0.69 -5.47
C CYS A 78 -9.31 1.69 -4.96
N PRO A 79 -10.63 1.47 -5.11
CA PRO A 79 -11.63 2.41 -4.60
C PRO A 79 -11.56 2.59 -3.09
N SER A 80 -11.47 1.49 -2.33
CA SER A 80 -11.39 1.52 -0.86
C SER A 80 -10.08 2.15 -0.39
N THR A 81 -8.97 1.80 -1.05
CA THR A 81 -7.64 2.39 -0.78
C THR A 81 -7.64 3.90 -1.00
N ALA A 82 -8.23 4.37 -2.09
CA ALA A 82 -8.31 5.80 -2.39
C ALA A 82 -9.09 6.57 -1.32
N ILE A 83 -10.19 6.03 -0.82
CA ILE A 83 -10.96 6.61 0.28
C ILE A 83 -10.09 6.73 1.55
N ALA A 84 -9.45 5.63 1.96
CA ALA A 84 -8.60 5.63 3.14
C ALA A 84 -7.47 6.67 3.05
N LEU A 85 -6.81 6.76 1.89
CA LEU A 85 -5.71 7.72 1.66
C LEU A 85 -6.16 9.17 1.75
N GLU A 86 -7.27 9.53 1.09
CA GLU A 86 -7.80 10.89 1.14
C GLU A 86 -8.09 11.31 2.58
N GLU A 87 -8.75 10.44 3.35
CA GLU A 87 -9.12 10.73 4.72
C GLU A 87 -7.92 10.75 5.68
N LEU A 88 -6.94 9.87 5.49
CA LEU A 88 -5.69 9.89 6.26
C LEU A 88 -4.86 11.15 5.97
N ILE A 89 -4.82 11.60 4.71
CA ILE A 89 -4.16 12.85 4.31
C ILE A 89 -4.86 14.05 4.92
N HIS A 90 -6.19 14.08 4.97
CA HIS A 90 -6.95 15.13 5.68
C HIS A 90 -6.61 15.17 7.18
N CYS A 91 -6.29 14.01 7.77
CA CYS A 91 -5.80 13.92 9.14
C CYS A 91 -4.33 14.33 9.32
N GLY A 92 -3.61 14.61 8.24
CA GLY A 92 -2.23 15.09 8.28
C GLY A 92 -1.16 14.02 8.03
N ALA A 93 -1.55 12.81 7.62
CA ALA A 93 -0.60 11.79 7.17
C ALA A 93 0.02 12.20 5.81
N ASP A 94 1.32 12.00 5.65
CA ASP A 94 2.07 12.37 4.44
C ASP A 94 3.04 11.30 3.95
N THR A 95 3.15 10.17 4.66
CA THR A 95 4.07 9.08 4.32
C THR A 95 3.40 7.73 4.55
N PHE A 96 3.31 6.94 3.48
CA PHE A 96 2.55 5.70 3.46
C PHE A 96 3.42 4.52 3.02
N ILE A 97 3.33 3.39 3.73
CA ILE A 97 3.89 2.11 3.29
C ILE A 97 2.78 1.06 3.29
N ARG A 98 2.45 0.56 2.10
CA ARG A 98 1.58 -0.61 1.98
C ARG A 98 2.33 -1.87 2.38
N VAL A 99 1.70 -2.66 3.26
CA VAL A 99 2.22 -3.94 3.75
C VAL A 99 1.24 -5.03 3.32
N GLY A 100 1.55 -5.72 2.25
CA GLY A 100 0.59 -6.60 1.60
C GLY A 100 1.11 -7.97 1.22
N THR A 101 0.27 -8.70 0.50
CA THR A 101 0.61 -9.95 -0.17
C THR A 101 0.32 -9.83 -1.66
N CYS A 102 1.03 -10.58 -2.47
CA CYS A 102 0.85 -10.58 -3.92
C CYS A 102 1.02 -11.97 -4.53
N GLY A 103 0.46 -12.14 -5.72
CA GLY A 103 0.78 -13.24 -6.61
C GLY A 103 2.03 -12.96 -7.42
N ARG A 104 2.71 -14.01 -7.88
CA ARG A 104 3.84 -13.96 -8.82
C ARG A 104 3.33 -13.80 -10.24
N VAL A 105 4.07 -13.11 -11.12
CA VAL A 105 3.67 -12.86 -12.51
C VAL A 105 4.72 -13.33 -13.51
N CYS A 106 5.83 -12.61 -13.64
CA CYS A 106 6.89 -12.97 -14.58
C CYS A 106 7.73 -14.17 -14.09
N PRO A 107 8.46 -14.86 -14.99
CA PRO A 107 9.29 -16.00 -14.61
C PRO A 107 10.29 -15.70 -13.50
N GLU A 108 10.89 -14.53 -13.49
CA GLU A 108 11.88 -14.10 -12.49
C GLU A 108 11.27 -14.01 -11.08
N SER A 109 9.98 -13.74 -10.96
CA SER A 109 9.27 -13.70 -9.68
C SER A 109 9.10 -15.09 -9.04
N TYR A 110 9.24 -16.18 -9.83
CA TYR A 110 9.13 -17.56 -9.35
C TYR A 110 10.43 -18.11 -8.75
N ASN A 111 11.44 -17.29 -8.57
CA ASN A 111 12.61 -17.67 -7.77
C ASN A 111 12.14 -17.94 -6.32
N GLU A 112 12.33 -19.18 -5.85
CA GLU A 112 11.89 -19.65 -4.53
C GLU A 112 12.64 -18.96 -3.38
N ASP A 113 13.84 -18.45 -3.62
CA ASP A 113 14.62 -17.71 -2.63
C ASP A 113 14.04 -16.31 -2.35
N LEU A 114 13.13 -15.80 -3.21
CA LEU A 114 12.49 -14.51 -3.00
C LEU A 114 11.34 -14.61 -2.00
N GLU A 115 11.45 -13.90 -0.90
CA GLU A 115 10.40 -13.79 0.12
C GLU A 115 9.28 -12.82 -0.31
N GLY A 116 9.62 -11.83 -1.12
CA GLY A 116 8.68 -10.80 -1.57
C GLY A 116 9.29 -9.80 -2.53
N VAL A 117 8.63 -8.67 -2.65
CA VAL A 117 9.01 -7.61 -3.58
C VAL A 117 8.71 -6.22 -3.00
N ILE A 118 9.66 -5.30 -3.17
CA ILE A 118 9.48 -3.85 -2.99
C ILE A 118 8.94 -3.31 -4.32
N ILE A 119 7.79 -2.66 -4.28
CA ILE A 119 7.12 -2.18 -5.49
C ILE A 119 7.61 -0.77 -5.84
N THR A 120 8.25 -0.65 -6.99
CA THR A 120 8.78 0.61 -7.52
C THR A 120 7.80 1.37 -8.40
N GLY A 121 6.82 0.66 -8.98
CA GLY A 121 5.76 1.22 -9.80
C GLY A 121 4.60 0.24 -9.96
N ALA A 122 3.46 0.73 -10.41
CA ALA A 122 2.27 -0.11 -10.60
C ALA A 122 1.66 0.06 -11.99
N VAL A 123 1.29 -1.06 -12.61
CA VAL A 123 0.41 -1.08 -13.77
C VAL A 123 -0.99 -0.71 -13.30
N ARG A 124 -1.56 0.32 -13.89
CA ARG A 124 -2.92 0.81 -13.60
C ARG A 124 -3.97 -0.02 -14.35
N ASP A 125 -4.10 -1.31 -13.96
CA ASP A 125 -5.06 -2.27 -14.54
C ASP A 125 -6.40 -2.26 -13.77
N GLU A 126 -6.84 -1.06 -13.42
CA GLU A 126 -7.98 -0.77 -12.54
C GLU A 126 -8.73 0.49 -13.03
N GLY A 127 -9.92 0.72 -12.51
CA GLY A 127 -10.82 1.80 -12.93
C GLY A 127 -10.87 3.04 -12.03
N THR A 128 -10.15 3.04 -10.90
CA THR A 128 -10.23 4.13 -9.91
C THR A 128 -9.35 5.33 -10.28
N THR A 129 -8.09 5.08 -10.60
CA THR A 129 -7.11 6.16 -10.77
C THR A 129 -7.32 6.99 -12.03
N VAL A 130 -8.06 6.49 -13.00
CA VAL A 130 -8.48 7.27 -14.19
C VAL A 130 -9.45 8.42 -13.84
N HIS A 131 -10.09 8.38 -12.67
CA HIS A 131 -10.89 9.47 -12.14
C HIS A 131 -10.04 10.57 -11.46
N TYR A 132 -8.77 10.29 -11.19
CA TYR A 132 -7.83 11.23 -10.57
C TYR A 132 -6.94 11.93 -11.60
N VAL A 133 -6.37 11.14 -12.52
CA VAL A 133 -5.44 11.62 -13.55
C VAL A 133 -5.57 10.79 -14.84
N PRO A 134 -5.17 11.32 -16.03
CA PRO A 134 -5.14 10.53 -17.26
C PRO A 134 -4.33 9.23 -17.10
N ILE A 135 -4.65 8.21 -17.91
CA ILE A 135 -4.05 6.87 -17.78
C ILE A 135 -2.54 6.89 -18.03
N GLU A 136 -2.05 7.85 -18.80
CA GLU A 136 -0.64 8.04 -19.14
C GLU A 136 0.21 8.52 -17.94
N TYR A 137 -0.42 9.07 -16.90
CA TYR A 137 0.29 9.49 -15.69
C TYR A 137 0.81 8.25 -14.94
N PRO A 138 2.12 8.15 -14.68
CA PRO A 138 2.70 6.93 -14.11
C PRO A 138 2.36 6.78 -12.62
N ALA A 139 2.01 5.56 -12.21
CA ALA A 139 1.90 5.17 -10.81
C ALA A 139 3.27 4.71 -10.30
N ILE A 140 4.04 5.59 -9.68
CA ILE A 140 5.40 5.32 -9.18
C ILE A 140 5.50 5.56 -7.68
N ALA A 141 6.34 4.76 -7.03
CA ALA A 141 6.66 4.92 -5.62
C ALA A 141 7.58 6.12 -5.38
N ASP A 142 7.53 6.66 -4.18
CA ASP A 142 8.50 7.67 -3.73
C ASP A 142 9.88 7.03 -3.52
N ARG A 143 10.93 7.67 -4.09
CA ARG A 143 12.29 7.15 -4.03
C ARG A 143 12.81 6.99 -2.60
N HIS A 144 12.52 7.94 -1.71
CA HIS A 144 13.01 7.87 -0.32
C HIS A 144 12.38 6.72 0.45
N VAL A 145 11.12 6.38 0.13
CA VAL A 145 10.44 5.22 0.71
C VAL A 145 11.02 3.92 0.17
N ILE A 146 11.30 3.83 -1.15
CA ILE A 146 11.98 2.67 -1.75
C ILE A 146 13.35 2.47 -1.10
N ASP A 147 14.17 3.53 -1.03
CA ASP A 147 15.51 3.47 -0.44
C ASP A 147 15.48 3.04 1.05
N ALA A 148 14.44 3.44 1.80
CA ALA A 148 14.28 3.03 3.19
C ALA A 148 13.91 1.54 3.31
N LEU A 149 13.02 1.04 2.44
CA LEU A 149 12.65 -0.39 2.37
C LEU A 149 13.85 -1.24 1.94
N ALA A 150 14.56 -0.84 0.89
CA ALA A 150 15.76 -1.56 0.42
C ALA A 150 16.85 -1.60 1.50
N LYS A 151 17.06 -0.48 2.23
CA LYS A 151 17.99 -0.46 3.36
C LYS A 151 17.57 -1.44 4.46
N ALA A 152 16.30 -1.47 4.84
CA ALA A 152 15.79 -2.38 5.85
C ALA A 152 16.00 -3.86 5.43
N CYS A 153 15.73 -4.21 4.16
CA CYS A 153 16.00 -5.55 3.62
C CYS A 153 17.48 -5.91 3.71
N ASN A 154 18.38 -5.02 3.28
CA ASN A 154 19.82 -5.25 3.31
C ASN A 154 20.35 -5.42 4.74
N ASP A 155 19.92 -4.57 5.67
CA ASP A 155 20.34 -4.63 7.07
C ASP A 155 19.95 -5.96 7.75
N LYS A 156 18.81 -6.54 7.35
CA LYS A 156 18.30 -7.82 7.88
C LYS A 156 18.80 -9.04 7.09
N GLY A 157 19.29 -8.84 5.87
CA GLY A 157 19.69 -9.93 4.98
C GLY A 157 18.49 -10.72 4.41
N TYR A 158 17.32 -10.10 4.32
CA TYR A 158 16.13 -10.71 3.71
C TYR A 158 16.11 -10.49 2.20
N ASN A 159 15.69 -11.51 1.47
CA ASN A 159 15.76 -11.53 0.01
C ASN A 159 14.45 -11.04 -0.63
N PHE A 160 14.36 -9.74 -0.87
CA PHE A 160 13.25 -9.09 -1.57
C PHE A 160 13.73 -8.54 -2.91
N ALA A 161 12.97 -8.80 -3.97
CA ALA A 161 13.20 -8.15 -5.26
C ALA A 161 12.68 -6.71 -5.26
N GLU A 162 13.12 -5.92 -6.23
CA GLU A 162 12.49 -4.65 -6.58
C GLU A 162 11.81 -4.80 -7.95
N GLY A 163 10.59 -4.26 -8.09
CA GLY A 163 9.89 -4.40 -9.35
C GLY A 163 8.51 -3.77 -9.43
N ILE A 164 7.86 -3.98 -10.55
CA ILE A 164 6.53 -3.44 -10.86
C ILE A 164 5.46 -4.42 -10.41
N ALA A 165 4.37 -3.90 -9.83
CA ALA A 165 3.14 -4.67 -9.57
C ALA A 165 2.05 -4.36 -10.61
N GLN A 166 1.19 -5.32 -10.90
CA GLN A 166 -0.11 -5.05 -11.53
C GLN A 166 -1.15 -4.86 -10.43
N SER A 167 -1.85 -3.72 -10.43
CA SER A 167 -3.04 -3.50 -9.61
C SER A 167 -4.29 -3.74 -10.45
N LYS A 168 -5.05 -4.80 -10.10
CA LYS A 168 -6.25 -5.22 -10.81
C LYS A 168 -7.52 -4.99 -10.01
N ASP A 169 -8.66 -4.90 -10.67
CA ASP A 169 -9.99 -4.81 -10.04
C ASP A 169 -10.68 -6.17 -9.88
N SER A 170 -10.32 -7.16 -10.70
CA SER A 170 -10.98 -8.46 -10.67
C SER A 170 -10.07 -9.59 -10.24
N PHE A 171 -10.26 -10.08 -9.01
CA PHE A 171 -9.55 -11.26 -8.52
C PHE A 171 -9.86 -12.50 -9.38
N TYR A 172 -11.13 -12.81 -9.59
CA TYR A 172 -11.54 -13.98 -10.37
C TYR A 172 -11.25 -13.83 -11.86
N GLY A 173 -11.24 -12.62 -12.42
CA GLY A 173 -10.83 -12.39 -13.81
C GLY A 173 -9.39 -12.79 -14.08
N GLN A 174 -8.53 -12.78 -13.04
CA GLN A 174 -7.16 -13.27 -13.15
C GLN A 174 -7.02 -14.76 -12.82
N HIS A 175 -7.69 -15.24 -11.74
CA HIS A 175 -7.49 -16.61 -11.24
C HIS A 175 -8.34 -17.67 -11.97
N ASP A 176 -9.40 -17.23 -12.63
CA ASP A 176 -10.30 -18.08 -13.42
C ASP A 176 -10.76 -17.35 -14.71
N PRO A 177 -9.81 -16.92 -15.56
CA PRO A 177 -10.13 -16.16 -16.77
C PRO A 177 -11.00 -16.92 -17.75
N ASP A 178 -10.92 -18.25 -17.78
CA ASP A 178 -11.68 -19.07 -18.73
C ASP A 178 -13.18 -19.06 -18.48
N SER A 179 -13.61 -18.82 -17.25
CA SER A 179 -15.03 -18.66 -16.90
C SER A 179 -15.60 -17.30 -17.32
N MET A 180 -14.75 -16.35 -17.74
CA MET A 180 -15.18 -15.00 -18.06
C MET A 180 -15.55 -14.83 -19.54
N PRO A 181 -16.65 -14.12 -19.88
CA PRO A 181 -16.98 -13.81 -21.28
C PRO A 181 -15.87 -13.10 -22.04
N ASN A 182 -14.94 -12.44 -21.32
CA ASN A 182 -13.83 -11.67 -21.84
C ASN A 182 -12.48 -12.42 -21.77
N SER A 183 -12.52 -13.75 -21.69
CA SER A 183 -11.37 -14.64 -21.46
C SER A 183 -10.16 -14.33 -22.34
N GLY A 184 -10.35 -14.22 -23.65
CA GLY A 184 -9.25 -13.99 -24.59
C GLY A 184 -8.48 -12.69 -24.32
N ARG A 185 -9.16 -11.60 -23.90
CA ARG A 185 -8.50 -10.35 -23.52
C ARG A 185 -7.75 -10.49 -22.20
N LEU A 186 -8.30 -11.24 -21.25
CA LEU A 186 -7.66 -11.45 -19.95
C LEU A 186 -6.35 -12.22 -20.11
N HIS A 187 -6.34 -13.31 -20.88
CA HIS A 187 -5.12 -14.05 -21.19
C HIS A 187 -4.09 -13.22 -21.92
N GLN A 188 -4.51 -12.46 -22.96
CA GLN A 188 -3.61 -11.58 -23.69
C GLN A 188 -2.95 -10.51 -22.81
N ARG A 189 -3.71 -9.92 -21.87
CA ARG A 189 -3.16 -8.95 -20.92
C ARG A 189 -2.19 -9.59 -19.95
N TRP A 190 -2.53 -10.77 -19.42
CA TRP A 190 -1.65 -11.50 -18.50
C TRP A 190 -0.31 -11.84 -19.18
N GLU A 191 -0.34 -12.38 -20.38
CA GLU A 191 0.87 -12.65 -21.18
C GLU A 191 1.71 -11.38 -21.40
N ALA A 192 1.06 -10.24 -21.61
CA ALA A 192 1.77 -8.97 -21.74
C ALA A 192 2.47 -8.57 -20.45
N TRP A 193 1.85 -8.78 -19.28
CA TRP A 193 2.48 -8.49 -17.99
C TRP A 193 3.66 -9.42 -17.72
N GLU A 194 3.55 -10.70 -18.00
CA GLU A 194 4.65 -11.67 -17.90
C GLU A 194 5.84 -11.24 -18.77
N LYS A 195 5.59 -10.93 -20.04
CA LYS A 195 6.62 -10.50 -20.99
C LYS A 195 7.22 -9.12 -20.65
N SER A 196 6.47 -8.28 -19.97
CA SER A 196 6.91 -6.96 -19.49
C SER A 196 7.64 -7.02 -18.15
N ARG A 197 7.90 -8.21 -17.62
CA ARG A 197 8.63 -8.45 -16.36
C ARG A 197 7.93 -7.83 -15.13
N VAL A 198 6.60 -7.82 -15.13
CA VAL A 198 5.83 -7.46 -13.94
C VAL A 198 6.07 -8.51 -12.87
N MET A 199 6.53 -8.11 -11.68
CA MET A 199 6.96 -9.02 -10.62
C MET A 199 5.80 -9.51 -9.76
N ALA A 200 4.78 -8.69 -9.57
CA ALA A 200 3.72 -8.92 -8.61
C ALA A 200 2.33 -8.60 -9.17
N SER A 201 1.31 -9.26 -8.63
CA SER A 201 -0.09 -8.91 -8.89
C SER A 201 -0.84 -8.76 -7.58
N GLU A 202 -1.48 -7.60 -7.40
CA GLU A 202 -2.25 -7.21 -6.19
C GLU A 202 -3.42 -6.30 -6.62
N MET A 203 -4.03 -5.51 -5.72
CA MET A 203 -5.27 -4.79 -6.05
C MET A 203 -5.30 -3.31 -5.61
N GLU A 204 -4.24 -2.73 -5.01
CA GLU A 204 -4.31 -1.42 -4.31
C GLU A 204 -3.19 -0.42 -4.63
N THR A 205 -2.02 -0.91 -5.05
CA THR A 205 -0.81 -0.08 -5.13
C THR A 205 -0.91 1.05 -6.16
N ALA A 206 -1.65 0.86 -7.26
CA ALA A 206 -1.86 1.93 -8.24
C ALA A 206 -2.58 3.14 -7.61
N ALA A 207 -3.65 2.90 -6.83
CA ALA A 207 -4.34 3.96 -6.11
C ALA A 207 -3.45 4.62 -5.06
N LEU A 208 -2.68 3.81 -4.32
CA LEU A 208 -1.73 4.32 -3.33
C LEU A 208 -0.76 5.33 -3.97
N PHE A 209 -0.09 4.96 -5.07
CA PHE A 209 0.91 5.82 -5.69
C PHE A 209 0.31 7.05 -6.36
N ILE A 210 -0.81 6.90 -7.07
CA ILE A 210 -1.47 8.01 -7.74
C ILE A 210 -2.01 9.04 -6.75
N VAL A 211 -2.79 8.59 -5.75
CA VAL A 211 -3.39 9.52 -4.78
C VAL A 211 -2.31 10.22 -3.97
N SER A 212 -1.31 9.48 -3.47
CA SER A 212 -0.21 10.08 -2.71
C SER A 212 0.54 11.12 -3.54
N SER A 213 0.91 10.78 -4.80
CA SER A 213 1.65 11.69 -5.68
C SER A 213 0.90 13.00 -5.93
N ILE A 214 -0.38 12.95 -6.28
CA ILE A 214 -1.15 14.17 -6.59
C ILE A 214 -1.48 15.01 -5.35
N ARG A 215 -1.45 14.39 -4.16
CA ARG A 215 -1.65 15.08 -2.86
C ARG A 215 -0.33 15.55 -2.24
N GLY A 216 0.81 15.25 -2.84
CA GLY A 216 2.13 15.63 -2.34
C GLY A 216 2.62 14.81 -1.15
N ALA A 217 2.09 13.60 -0.99
CA ALA A 217 2.53 12.63 0.01
C ALA A 217 3.52 11.62 -0.60
N ARG A 218 4.32 10.98 0.25
CA ARG A 218 5.26 9.92 -0.12
C ARG A 218 4.60 8.56 0.05
N ALA A 219 4.83 7.65 -0.89
CA ALA A 219 4.30 6.29 -0.79
C ALA A 219 5.27 5.23 -1.32
N GLY A 220 5.27 4.07 -0.68
CA GLY A 220 5.93 2.86 -1.12
C GLY A 220 5.10 1.64 -0.77
N ALA A 221 5.54 0.47 -1.24
CA ALA A 221 4.87 -0.78 -0.93
C ALA A 221 5.87 -1.93 -0.84
N ILE A 222 5.64 -2.82 0.11
CA ILE A 222 6.36 -4.08 0.27
C ILE A 222 5.35 -5.22 0.37
N MET A 223 5.58 -6.28 -0.41
CA MET A 223 4.65 -7.40 -0.54
C MET A 223 5.36 -8.72 -0.28
N ALA A 224 4.78 -9.57 0.55
CA ALA A 224 5.15 -10.98 0.62
C ALA A 224 4.54 -11.75 -0.56
N TYR A 225 5.29 -12.69 -1.13
CA TYR A 225 4.72 -13.63 -2.08
C TYR A 225 3.85 -14.69 -1.36
N GLY A 226 2.61 -14.83 -1.82
CA GLY A 226 1.66 -15.78 -1.23
C GLY A 226 1.06 -15.28 0.08
N SER A 227 1.54 -15.79 1.21
CA SER A 227 1.02 -15.45 2.54
C SER A 227 1.85 -14.36 3.22
N MET A 228 1.19 -13.53 4.04
CA MET A 228 1.90 -12.57 4.89
C MET A 228 2.87 -13.29 5.83
N ASN A 229 4.08 -12.75 5.96
CA ASN A 229 5.10 -13.19 6.90
C ASN A 229 5.54 -12.05 7.81
N ASP A 230 6.17 -12.40 8.92
CA ASP A 230 6.64 -11.42 9.90
C ASP A 230 7.77 -10.53 9.35
N HIS A 231 8.62 -11.07 8.46
CA HIS A 231 9.70 -10.31 7.82
C HIS A 231 9.17 -9.09 7.06
N THR A 232 8.09 -9.24 6.28
CA THR A 232 7.48 -8.13 5.54
C THR A 232 7.00 -7.01 6.48
N ILE A 233 6.45 -7.38 7.65
CA ILE A 233 5.99 -6.43 8.66
C ILE A 233 7.17 -5.74 9.33
N GLU A 234 8.18 -6.49 9.76
CA GLU A 234 9.41 -5.96 10.35
C GLU A 234 10.08 -4.95 9.42
N LEU A 235 10.25 -5.31 8.14
CA LEU A 235 10.89 -4.44 7.14
C LEU A 235 10.13 -3.14 6.94
N ALA A 236 8.80 -3.17 6.92
CA ALA A 236 7.99 -1.97 6.81
C ALA A 236 8.13 -1.07 8.04
N CYS A 237 8.17 -1.64 9.25
CA CYS A 237 8.40 -0.90 10.49
C CYS A 237 9.82 -0.30 10.54
N ASP A 238 10.83 -1.07 10.13
CA ASP A 238 12.22 -0.59 10.10
C ASP A 238 12.41 0.49 9.02
N ALA A 239 11.76 0.38 7.88
CA ALA A 239 11.75 1.45 6.88
C ALA A 239 11.12 2.75 7.41
N ILE A 240 10.03 2.67 8.21
CA ILE A 240 9.48 3.85 8.90
C ILE A 240 10.51 4.47 9.86
N LYS A 241 11.25 3.66 10.63
CA LYS A 241 12.31 4.19 11.52
C LYS A 241 13.40 4.91 10.72
N VAL A 242 13.84 4.34 9.59
CA VAL A 242 14.80 4.99 8.68
C VAL A 242 14.27 6.34 8.16
N LEU A 243 13.00 6.39 7.76
CA LEU A 243 12.38 7.64 7.29
C LEU A 243 12.27 8.68 8.40
N ILE A 244 11.90 8.27 9.63
CA ILE A 244 11.84 9.16 10.80
C ILE A 244 13.22 9.78 11.09
N GLU A 245 14.29 8.98 11.02
CA GLU A 245 15.66 9.49 11.23
C GLU A 245 16.06 10.50 10.16
N ARG A 246 15.84 10.18 8.89
CA ARG A 246 16.14 11.07 7.75
C ARG A 246 15.34 12.39 7.78
N ASP A 247 14.11 12.36 8.25
CA ASP A 247 13.25 13.54 8.32
C ASP A 247 13.60 14.48 9.51
N LYS A 248 14.48 14.03 10.42
CA LYS A 248 15.03 14.83 11.52
C LYS A 248 16.34 15.57 11.16
N GLU A 249 17.00 15.14 10.07
CA GLU A 249 18.21 15.77 9.52
C GLU A 249 17.87 17.04 8.72
#